data_c0a7077b8f28f27f5e59404ccb3d0be8
#
_entry.id   c0a7077b8f28f27f5e59404ccb3d0be8
#
_cell.length_a   1.000
_cell.length_b   1.000
_cell.length_c   1.000
_cell.angle_alpha   90.00
_cell.angle_beta   90.00
_cell.angle_gamma   90.00
#
_symmetry.space_group_name_H-M   'P 1'
#
loop_
_entity.id
_entity.type
_entity.pdbx_description
1 polymer ?
#
loop_
_entity_poly.entity_id
_entity_poly.type
_entity_poly.pdbx_seq_one_letter_code
_entity_poly.pdbx_strand_id
1 'polypeptide(L)'
;IDEIENDINENGLYDIVILDSVLNSITSMKMLHNVLLTCNALMKNNGKLILGTRSKGKIISALSGKHSTDLKRDIEFLDDNNFSVTFRNGVWTKQRFTTKENLSKELNKYFHEVTVLGNENKSNIYAICKKPLRYPIKDYNNVLNIEFNMEYPNGFKHNMHKKLVKTILENLD
;
A
#
# COMPACT_ATOMS: atom_id res chain seq x y z
N ILE A 1 -19.01 -7.55 -2.34
CA ILE A 1 -18.35 -7.52 -3.66
C ILE A 1 -19.33 -7.17 -4.74
N ASP A 2 -20.50 -7.75 -4.75
CA ASP A 2 -21.57 -7.38 -5.70
C ASP A 2 -21.87 -5.88 -5.65
N GLU A 3 -21.82 -5.27 -4.47
CA GLU A 3 -21.97 -3.82 -4.30
C GLU A 3 -20.85 -3.02 -4.99
N ILE A 4 -19.60 -3.49 -4.90
CA ILE A 4 -18.46 -2.84 -5.56
C ILE A 4 -18.56 -2.98 -7.08
N GLU A 5 -18.94 -4.18 -7.55
CA GLU A 5 -19.13 -4.42 -8.98
C GLU A 5 -20.24 -3.53 -9.54
N ASN A 6 -21.37 -3.43 -8.85
CA ASN A 6 -22.48 -2.57 -9.24
C ASN A 6 -22.09 -1.10 -9.24
N ASP A 7 -21.38 -0.64 -8.21
CA ASP A 7 -20.91 0.74 -8.12
C ASP A 7 -19.97 1.10 -9.29
N ILE A 8 -19.03 0.22 -9.63
CA ILE A 8 -18.14 0.44 -10.78
C ILE A 8 -18.92 0.43 -12.12
N ASN A 9 -19.90 -0.46 -12.26
CA ASN A 9 -20.74 -0.48 -13.48
C ASN A 9 -21.59 0.79 -13.64
N GLU A 10 -22.06 1.39 -12.55
CA GLU A 10 -22.90 2.57 -12.56
C GLU A 10 -22.08 3.88 -12.64
N ASN A 11 -20.96 3.96 -11.92
CA ASN A 11 -20.22 5.19 -11.67
C ASN A 11 -18.80 5.20 -12.27
N GLY A 12 -18.34 4.06 -12.84
CA GLY A 12 -16.98 3.86 -13.29
C GLY A 12 -15.99 3.68 -12.12
N LEU A 13 -14.70 3.75 -12.43
CA LEU A 13 -13.64 3.68 -11.42
C LEU A 13 -13.70 4.88 -10.45
N TYR A 14 -12.90 4.82 -9.39
CA TYR A 14 -12.97 5.77 -8.28
C TYR A 14 -12.24 7.09 -8.54
N ASP A 15 -12.85 8.19 -8.12
CA ASP A 15 -12.22 9.52 -8.10
C ASP A 15 -11.17 9.64 -6.98
N ILE A 16 -11.36 8.91 -5.89
CA ILE A 16 -10.45 8.89 -4.73
C ILE A 16 -10.27 7.46 -4.26
N VAL A 17 -9.02 7.03 -4.19
CA VAL A 17 -8.59 5.80 -3.51
C VAL A 17 -7.80 6.17 -2.26
N ILE A 18 -8.09 5.55 -1.14
CA ILE A 18 -7.39 5.79 0.13
C ILE A 18 -6.65 4.53 0.56
N LEU A 19 -5.35 4.67 0.84
CA LEU A 19 -4.47 3.60 1.31
C LEU A 19 -3.71 4.08 2.56
N ASP A 20 -4.39 4.11 3.70
CA ASP A 20 -3.77 4.56 4.95
C ASP A 20 -3.23 3.41 5.77
N SER A 21 -1.99 3.55 6.23
CA SER A 21 -1.32 2.60 7.15
C SER A 21 -1.21 1.15 6.64
N VAL A 22 -1.35 0.91 5.34
CA VAL A 22 -1.22 -0.42 4.71
C VAL A 22 0.23 -0.71 4.32
N LEU A 23 0.92 0.25 3.71
CA LEU A 23 2.27 0.03 3.16
C LEU A 23 3.30 -0.43 4.21
N ASN A 24 3.15 0.01 5.46
CA ASN A 24 4.03 -0.43 6.55
C ASN A 24 3.85 -1.90 6.96
N SER A 25 2.75 -2.52 6.59
CA SER A 25 2.46 -3.94 6.87
C SER A 25 2.88 -4.87 5.72
N ILE A 26 3.22 -4.31 4.57
CA ILE A 26 3.62 -5.09 3.39
C ILE A 26 5.05 -5.59 3.57
N THR A 27 5.22 -6.91 3.55
CA THR A 27 6.46 -7.60 3.90
C THR A 27 7.40 -7.90 2.73
N SER A 28 7.02 -7.53 1.50
CA SER A 28 7.86 -7.71 0.31
C SER A 28 7.65 -6.62 -0.74
N MET A 29 8.67 -6.36 -1.54
CA MET A 29 8.60 -5.38 -2.64
C MET A 29 7.66 -5.86 -3.76
N LYS A 30 7.54 -7.17 -3.98
CA LYS A 30 6.57 -7.74 -4.93
C LYS A 30 5.13 -7.43 -4.50
N MET A 31 4.81 -7.63 -3.22
CA MET A 31 3.47 -7.32 -2.71
C MET A 31 3.20 -5.81 -2.71
N LEU A 32 4.22 -4.98 -2.48
CA LEU A 32 4.09 -3.54 -2.64
C LEU A 32 3.69 -3.15 -4.07
N HIS A 33 4.36 -3.72 -5.07
CA HIS A 33 4.01 -3.52 -6.47
C HIS A 33 2.55 -3.92 -6.73
N ASN A 34 2.12 -5.09 -6.26
CA ASN A 34 0.75 -5.55 -6.45
C ASN A 34 -0.27 -4.57 -5.86
N VAL A 35 -0.06 -4.11 -4.62
CA VAL A 35 -0.98 -3.17 -3.96
C VAL A 35 -1.04 -1.83 -4.68
N LEU A 36 0.12 -1.26 -5.05
CA LEU A 36 0.16 0.04 -5.73
C LEU A 36 -0.45 -0.04 -7.14
N LEU A 37 -0.23 -1.13 -7.86
CA LEU A 37 -0.83 -1.33 -9.17
C LEU A 37 -2.34 -1.62 -9.08
N THR A 38 -2.80 -2.30 -8.03
CA THR A 38 -4.24 -2.46 -7.74
C THR A 38 -4.89 -1.11 -7.46
N CYS A 39 -4.28 -0.26 -6.62
CA CYS A 39 -4.79 1.10 -6.39
C CYS A 39 -4.84 1.91 -7.68
N ASN A 40 -3.82 1.80 -8.53
CA ASN A 40 -3.77 2.46 -9.83
C ASN A 40 -4.92 1.98 -10.75
N ALA A 41 -5.20 0.65 -10.78
CA ALA A 41 -6.27 0.06 -11.56
C ALA A 41 -7.68 0.53 -11.13
N LEU A 42 -7.85 0.83 -9.86
CA LEU A 42 -9.14 1.29 -9.31
C LEU A 42 -9.42 2.77 -9.53
N MET A 43 -8.45 3.54 -10.04
CA MET A 43 -8.57 4.98 -10.19
C MET A 43 -9.01 5.39 -11.59
N LYS A 44 -9.90 6.39 -11.66
CA LYS A 44 -10.12 7.17 -12.89
C LYS A 44 -8.83 7.89 -13.31
N ASN A 45 -8.70 8.24 -14.59
CA ASN A 45 -7.54 8.98 -15.12
C ASN A 45 -7.31 10.33 -14.40
N ASN A 46 -8.38 11.00 -13.99
CA ASN A 46 -8.34 12.24 -13.20
C ASN A 46 -8.45 12.02 -11.70
N GLY A 47 -8.49 10.76 -11.25
CA GLY A 47 -8.59 10.38 -9.85
C GLY A 47 -7.30 10.65 -9.07
N LYS A 48 -7.38 10.43 -7.77
CA LYS A 48 -6.23 10.58 -6.86
C LYS A 48 -6.15 9.44 -5.86
N LEU A 49 -4.91 8.99 -5.58
CA LEU A 49 -4.59 8.14 -4.45
C LEU A 49 -4.10 9.02 -3.30
N ILE A 50 -4.69 8.84 -2.13
CA ILE A 50 -4.24 9.43 -0.87
C ILE A 50 -3.69 8.30 -0.02
N LEU A 51 -2.42 8.35 0.34
CA LEU A 51 -1.82 7.32 1.16
C LEU A 51 -1.08 7.87 2.36
N GLY A 52 -1.06 7.06 3.43
CA GLY A 52 -0.28 7.28 4.63
C GLY A 52 0.59 6.07 4.95
N THR A 53 1.81 6.29 5.39
CA THR A 53 2.74 5.22 5.77
C THR A 53 3.69 5.66 6.87
N ARG A 54 4.34 4.68 7.51
CA ARG A 54 5.26 4.93 8.60
C ARG A 54 6.59 5.49 8.12
N SER A 55 7.03 6.58 8.74
CA SER A 55 8.34 7.19 8.45
C SER A 55 9.49 6.41 9.11
N LYS A 56 10.67 6.44 8.48
CA LYS A 56 11.91 5.92 9.05
C LYS A 56 12.27 6.60 10.38
N GLY A 57 12.05 7.90 10.47
CA GLY A 57 12.34 8.68 11.67
C GLY A 57 11.59 8.21 12.91
N LYS A 58 10.35 7.71 12.75
CA LYS A 58 9.61 7.11 13.87
C LYS A 58 10.27 5.85 14.41
N ILE A 59 10.85 5.03 13.54
CA ILE A 59 11.54 3.80 13.95
C ILE A 59 12.84 4.17 14.65
N ILE A 60 13.62 5.11 14.10
CA ILE A 60 14.83 5.62 14.72
C ILE A 60 14.53 6.22 16.11
N SER A 61 13.47 7.02 16.24
CA SER A 61 13.09 7.59 17.54
C SER A 61 12.64 6.54 18.57
N ALA A 62 12.10 5.42 18.10
CA ALA A 62 11.75 4.29 18.97
C ALA A 62 12.99 3.51 19.44
N LEU A 63 14.06 3.47 18.63
CA LEU A 63 15.36 2.88 19.02
C LEU A 63 16.09 3.73 20.06
N SER A 64 16.06 5.05 19.90
CA SER A 64 16.72 5.98 20.83
C SER A 64 15.97 6.13 22.17
N GLY A 65 14.97 5.38 22.37
CA GLY A 65 13.98 5.18 23.39
C GLY A 65 14.18 5.72 24.79
N LYS A 66 13.71 6.97 24.99
CA LYS A 66 13.38 7.49 26.32
C LYS A 66 11.93 7.16 26.76
N HIS A 67 11.23 6.32 26.03
CA HIS A 67 9.81 6.07 26.25
C HIS A 67 9.48 4.58 26.34
N SER A 68 9.95 3.91 27.33
CA SER A 68 9.19 2.91 28.07
C SER A 68 10.09 2.05 28.94
N THR A 69 9.92 2.25 30.19
CA THR A 69 10.39 1.33 31.24
C THR A 69 9.63 0.00 31.25
N ASP A 70 8.54 -0.14 30.51
CA ASP A 70 7.59 -1.26 30.67
C ASP A 70 7.39 -2.17 29.45
N LEU A 71 7.97 -1.87 28.30
CA LEU A 71 7.84 -2.73 27.13
C LEU A 71 9.22 -2.98 26.52
N LYS A 72 9.75 -4.15 26.74
CA LYS A 72 10.93 -4.65 26.01
C LYS A 72 10.59 -4.66 24.52
N ARG A 73 11.03 -3.64 23.82
CA ARG A 73 10.97 -3.53 22.36
C ARG A 73 12.37 -3.55 21.83
N ASP A 74 12.73 -4.62 21.21
CA ASP A 74 13.93 -4.66 20.40
C ASP A 74 13.53 -4.37 18.95
N ILE A 75 14.24 -3.45 18.30
CA ILE A 75 14.04 -3.10 16.90
C ILE A 75 15.36 -3.28 16.18
N GLU A 76 15.35 -4.04 15.11
CA GLU A 76 16.49 -4.24 14.25
C GLU A 76 16.15 -3.87 12.80
N PHE A 77 17.10 -3.23 12.12
CA PHE A 77 16.99 -3.01 10.69
C PHE A 77 17.44 -4.26 9.95
N LEU A 78 16.62 -4.74 9.02
CA LEU A 78 16.98 -5.84 8.12
C LEU A 78 17.71 -5.33 6.89
N ASP A 79 17.45 -4.08 6.51
CA ASP A 79 18.13 -3.33 5.44
C ASP A 79 18.06 -1.83 5.72
N ASP A 80 18.81 -1.03 4.97
CA ASP A 80 18.89 0.42 5.18
C ASP A 80 17.67 1.20 4.68
N ASN A 81 16.84 0.60 3.84
CA ASN A 81 15.89 1.36 3.04
C ASN A 81 14.43 0.92 3.16
N ASN A 82 14.16 -0.31 3.58
CA ASN A 82 12.81 -0.86 3.46
C ASN A 82 12.27 -1.53 4.72
N PHE A 83 13.05 -2.36 5.39
CA PHE A 83 12.51 -3.26 6.40
C PHE A 83 13.23 -3.22 7.74
N SER A 84 12.42 -3.26 8.79
CA SER A 84 12.85 -3.51 10.17
C SER A 84 12.02 -4.63 10.78
N VAL A 85 12.55 -5.25 11.83
CA VAL A 85 11.79 -6.14 12.70
C VAL A 85 11.67 -5.52 14.08
N THR A 86 10.54 -5.77 14.71
CA THR A 86 10.26 -5.32 16.07
C THR A 86 9.86 -6.52 16.91
N PHE A 87 10.57 -6.75 18.02
CA PHE A 87 10.18 -7.72 19.02
C PHE A 87 9.23 -7.05 20.03
N ARG A 88 8.10 -7.67 20.24
CA ARG A 88 7.12 -7.21 21.22
C ARG A 88 6.29 -8.40 21.73
N ASN A 89 6.15 -8.52 23.05
CA ASN A 89 5.35 -9.56 23.69
C ASN A 89 5.71 -10.98 23.22
N GLY A 90 6.98 -11.27 23.06
CA GLY A 90 7.46 -12.60 22.64
C GLY A 90 7.38 -12.86 21.12
N VAL A 91 6.97 -11.89 20.32
CA VAL A 91 6.80 -12.07 18.87
C VAL A 91 7.61 -11.05 18.08
N TRP A 92 8.33 -11.53 17.08
CA TRP A 92 8.96 -10.69 16.05
C TRP A 92 7.96 -10.36 14.94
N THR A 93 7.82 -9.08 14.64
CA THR A 93 7.00 -8.58 13.52
C THR A 93 7.86 -7.81 12.55
N LYS A 94 7.81 -8.19 11.28
CA LYS A 94 8.45 -7.44 10.19
C LYS A 94 7.60 -6.24 9.83
N GLN A 95 8.23 -5.08 9.65
CA GLN A 95 7.59 -3.85 9.25
C GLN A 95 8.37 -3.20 8.10
N ARG A 96 7.64 -2.53 7.23
CA ARG A 96 8.23 -1.64 6.25
C ARG A 96 8.30 -0.22 6.81
N PHE A 97 9.36 0.49 6.46
CA PHE A 97 9.52 1.93 6.68
C PHE A 97 9.92 2.62 5.37
N THR A 98 9.83 3.93 5.34
CA THR A 98 10.30 4.69 4.18
C THR A 98 10.68 6.12 4.58
N THR A 99 11.51 6.74 3.75
CA THR A 99 11.77 8.18 3.73
C THR A 99 10.85 8.87 2.72
N LYS A 100 10.74 10.18 2.75
CA LYS A 100 9.97 10.95 1.75
C LYS A 100 10.54 10.74 0.34
N GLU A 101 11.86 10.72 0.23
CA GLU A 101 12.56 10.51 -1.04
C GLU A 101 12.25 9.11 -1.61
N ASN A 102 12.41 8.06 -0.80
CA ASN A 102 12.15 6.69 -1.23
C ASN A 102 10.67 6.46 -1.56
N LEU A 103 9.76 7.08 -0.79
CA LEU A 103 8.33 7.02 -1.09
C LEU A 103 8.02 7.69 -2.42
N SER A 104 8.54 8.90 -2.66
CA SER A 104 8.37 9.61 -3.93
C SER A 104 8.93 8.80 -5.10
N LYS A 105 10.15 8.28 -4.98
CA LYS A 105 10.77 7.45 -6.01
C LYS A 105 9.96 6.19 -6.34
N GLU A 106 9.39 5.55 -5.33
CA GLU A 106 8.54 4.37 -5.55
C GLU A 106 7.24 4.73 -6.24
N LEU A 107 6.55 5.78 -5.77
CA LEU A 107 5.24 6.18 -6.30
C LEU A 107 5.31 6.75 -7.72
N ASN A 108 6.41 7.41 -8.11
CA ASN A 108 6.62 7.90 -9.47
C ASN A 108 6.72 6.78 -10.54
N LYS A 109 6.82 5.52 -10.12
CA LYS A 109 6.68 4.38 -11.03
C LYS A 109 5.24 4.18 -11.48
N TYR A 110 4.26 4.64 -10.71
CA TYR A 110 2.83 4.36 -10.90
C TYR A 110 2.00 5.59 -11.23
N PHE A 111 2.53 6.79 -10.97
CA PHE A 111 1.79 8.05 -11.09
C PHE A 111 2.68 9.14 -11.68
N HIS A 112 2.11 9.97 -12.55
CA HIS A 112 2.83 11.12 -13.13
C HIS A 112 3.04 12.25 -12.13
N GLU A 113 2.11 12.42 -11.19
CA GLU A 113 2.16 13.51 -10.20
C GLU A 113 2.16 12.90 -8.78
N VAL A 114 3.25 13.12 -8.07
CA VAL A 114 3.43 12.65 -6.69
C VAL A 114 3.83 13.80 -5.80
N THR A 115 3.03 14.07 -4.78
CA THR A 115 3.35 15.06 -3.74
C THR A 115 3.46 14.36 -2.39
N VAL A 116 4.66 14.35 -1.81
CA VAL A 116 4.90 13.74 -0.49
C VAL A 116 4.90 14.82 0.59
N LEU A 117 4.07 14.63 1.59
CA LEU A 117 3.79 15.54 2.68
C LEU A 117 4.22 14.95 4.04
N GLY A 118 4.26 15.82 5.05
CA GLY A 118 4.58 15.44 6.42
C GLY A 118 6.05 15.67 6.77
N ASN A 119 6.37 15.35 8.02
CA ASN A 119 7.71 15.48 8.58
C ASN A 119 8.24 14.08 8.92
N GLU A 120 9.41 13.75 8.43
CA GLU A 120 10.03 12.43 8.63
C GLU A 120 10.34 12.13 10.10
N ASN A 121 10.45 13.15 10.95
CA ASN A 121 10.60 12.97 12.40
C ASN A 121 9.29 12.65 13.12
N LYS A 122 8.16 12.69 12.40
CA LYS A 122 6.84 12.28 12.91
C LYS A 122 6.54 10.82 12.54
N SER A 123 5.45 10.32 13.11
CA SER A 123 5.06 8.92 12.96
C SER A 123 4.77 8.51 11.52
N ASN A 124 4.13 9.38 10.78
CA ASN A 124 3.68 9.11 9.42
C ASN A 124 4.12 10.21 8.46
N ILE A 125 4.33 9.78 7.23
CA ILE A 125 4.39 10.62 6.04
C ILE A 125 3.25 10.23 5.12
N TYR A 126 2.81 11.18 4.30
CA TYR A 126 1.64 11.03 3.43
C TYR A 126 2.04 11.31 1.98
N ALA A 127 1.28 10.78 1.05
CA ALA A 127 1.41 11.18 -0.34
C ALA A 127 0.04 11.36 -0.99
N ILE A 128 -0.02 12.30 -1.94
CA ILE A 128 -1.11 12.49 -2.87
C ILE A 128 -0.57 12.20 -4.26
N CYS A 129 -1.11 11.20 -4.92
CA CYS A 129 -0.71 10.78 -6.26
C CYS A 129 -1.87 11.01 -7.22
N LYS A 130 -1.56 11.52 -8.42
CA LYS A 130 -2.53 11.81 -9.48
C LYS A 130 -2.02 11.33 -10.82
N LYS A 131 -2.92 11.26 -11.80
CA LYS A 131 -2.62 10.85 -13.17
C LYS A 131 -1.94 9.49 -13.19
N PRO A 132 -2.67 8.39 -12.97
CA PRO A 132 -2.11 7.05 -12.96
C PRO A 132 -1.40 6.75 -14.29
N LEU A 133 -0.18 6.23 -14.19
CA LEU A 133 0.52 5.65 -15.34
C LEU A 133 -0.17 4.35 -15.71
N ARG A 134 -0.65 4.23 -16.94
CA ARG A 134 -1.32 3.02 -17.37
C ARG A 134 -0.33 1.92 -17.75
N TYR A 135 -0.58 0.76 -17.23
CA TYR A 135 0.18 -0.46 -17.46
C TYR A 135 -0.56 -1.35 -18.49
N PRO A 136 0.12 -2.35 -19.07
CA PRO A 136 -0.55 -3.34 -19.91
C PRO A 136 -1.68 -4.06 -19.14
N ILE A 137 -2.79 -4.32 -19.81
CA ILE A 137 -3.97 -5.02 -19.23
C ILE A 137 -3.59 -6.35 -18.57
N LYS A 138 -2.62 -7.06 -19.14
CA LYS A 138 -2.08 -8.29 -18.56
C LYS A 138 -1.54 -8.10 -17.13
N ASP A 139 -0.87 -6.98 -16.86
CA ASP A 139 -0.28 -6.70 -15.54
C ASP A 139 -1.38 -6.37 -14.53
N TYR A 140 -2.38 -5.57 -14.91
CA TYR A 140 -3.56 -5.34 -14.11
C TYR A 140 -4.33 -6.63 -13.82
N ASN A 141 -4.57 -7.46 -14.84
CA ASN A 141 -5.24 -8.73 -14.64
C ASN A 141 -4.52 -9.63 -13.63
N ASN A 142 -3.18 -9.66 -13.68
CA ASN A 142 -2.38 -10.43 -12.73
C ASN A 142 -2.55 -9.94 -11.29
N VAL A 143 -2.39 -8.63 -11.04
CA VAL A 143 -2.44 -8.10 -9.67
C VAL A 143 -3.85 -8.13 -9.09
N LEU A 144 -4.87 -7.83 -9.89
CA LEU A 144 -6.27 -7.89 -9.47
C LEU A 144 -6.71 -9.32 -9.12
N ASN A 145 -6.28 -10.31 -9.90
CA ASN A 145 -6.55 -11.71 -9.57
C ASN A 145 -5.83 -12.15 -8.28
N ILE A 146 -4.62 -11.67 -8.02
CA ILE A 146 -3.93 -11.94 -6.75
C ILE A 146 -4.68 -11.29 -5.60
N GLU A 147 -5.03 -10.01 -5.70
CA GLU A 147 -5.69 -9.25 -4.63
C GLU A 147 -7.05 -9.83 -4.28
N PHE A 148 -7.88 -10.05 -5.28
CA PHE A 148 -9.26 -10.51 -5.07
C PHE A 148 -9.41 -12.03 -4.88
N ASN A 149 -8.35 -12.82 -5.00
CA ASN A 149 -8.34 -14.26 -4.71
C ASN A 149 -7.34 -14.62 -3.59
N MET A 150 -6.93 -13.64 -2.79
CA MET A 150 -6.02 -13.85 -1.66
C MET A 150 -6.59 -14.88 -0.69
N GLU A 151 -5.72 -15.78 -0.24
CA GLU A 151 -6.08 -16.73 0.79
C GLU A 151 -6.04 -16.07 2.17
N TYR A 152 -7.12 -16.15 2.90
CA TYR A 152 -7.23 -15.69 4.27
C TYR A 152 -6.74 -16.75 5.26
N PRO A 153 -6.46 -16.38 6.52
CA PRO A 153 -6.23 -17.36 7.59
C PRO A 153 -7.30 -18.46 7.58
N ASN A 154 -6.90 -19.70 7.82
CA ASN A 154 -7.74 -20.90 7.75
C ASN A 154 -8.11 -21.37 6.32
N GLY A 155 -7.41 -20.91 5.30
CA GLY A 155 -7.62 -21.36 3.91
C GLY A 155 -8.88 -20.82 3.24
N PHE A 156 -9.58 -19.87 3.88
CA PHE A 156 -10.72 -19.22 3.25
C PHE A 156 -10.27 -18.37 2.07
N LYS A 157 -10.95 -18.52 0.93
CA LYS A 157 -10.72 -17.72 -0.28
C LYS A 157 -12.03 -17.11 -0.75
N HIS A 158 -11.98 -15.85 -1.13
CA HIS A 158 -13.06 -15.24 -1.89
C HIS A 158 -12.94 -15.68 -3.36
N ASN A 159 -13.48 -16.86 -3.69
CA ASN A 159 -13.32 -17.48 -5.00
C ASN A 159 -14.16 -16.87 -6.14
N MET A 160 -14.77 -15.71 -5.97
CA MET A 160 -15.86 -15.28 -6.84
C MET A 160 -15.61 -13.95 -7.55
N HIS A 161 -14.36 -13.51 -7.69
CA HIS A 161 -14.12 -12.14 -8.15
C HIS A 161 -13.75 -12.00 -9.63
N LYS A 162 -13.91 -13.02 -10.42
CA LYS A 162 -13.67 -12.93 -11.88
C LYS A 162 -14.51 -11.86 -12.55
N LYS A 163 -15.76 -11.69 -12.10
CA LYS A 163 -16.66 -10.66 -12.57
C LYS A 163 -16.16 -9.27 -12.21
N LEU A 164 -15.82 -9.03 -10.94
CA LEU A 164 -15.26 -7.76 -10.48
C LEU A 164 -13.94 -7.42 -11.21
N VAL A 165 -13.02 -8.37 -11.34
CA VAL A 165 -11.78 -8.16 -12.10
C VAL A 165 -12.08 -7.75 -13.54
N LYS A 166 -13.01 -8.45 -14.20
CA LYS A 166 -13.45 -8.11 -15.56
C LYS A 166 -14.03 -6.71 -15.62
N THR A 167 -14.95 -6.37 -14.71
CA THR A 167 -15.57 -5.04 -14.63
C THR A 167 -14.53 -3.93 -14.47
N ILE A 168 -13.54 -4.12 -13.57
CA ILE A 168 -12.44 -3.14 -13.41
C ILE A 168 -11.67 -2.99 -14.72
N LEU A 169 -11.28 -4.10 -15.37
CA LEU A 169 -10.50 -4.07 -16.61
C LEU A 169 -11.24 -3.42 -17.78
N GLU A 170 -12.56 -3.59 -17.87
CA GLU A 170 -13.41 -2.99 -18.91
C GLU A 170 -13.62 -1.48 -18.69
N ASN A 171 -13.36 -0.98 -17.49
CA ASN A 171 -13.45 0.45 -17.14
C ASN A 171 -12.07 1.14 -17.10
N LEU A 172 -10.98 0.45 -17.43
CA LEU A 172 -9.67 1.06 -17.61
C LEU A 172 -9.62 1.76 -18.97
N ASP A 173 -9.59 3.08 -18.96
CA ASP A 173 -9.43 3.94 -20.15
C ASP A 173 -7.98 3.93 -20.70
#